data_0da4f2bcb9df9154258e889013a08563
#
_entry.id   0da4f2bcb9df9154258e889013a08563
#
_cell.length_a   1.000
_cell.length_b   1.000
_cell.length_c   1.000
_cell.angle_alpha   90.00
_cell.angle_beta   90.00
_cell.angle_gamma   90.00
#
_symmetry.space_group_name_H-M   'P 1'
#
loop_
_entity.id
_entity.type
_entity.pdbx_description
1 polymer ?
#
loop_
_entity_poly.entity_id
_entity_poly.type
_entity_poly.pdbx_seq_one_letter_code
_entity_poly.pdbx_strand_id
1 'polypeptide(L)'
;MSKTAYERTKPHLNIGTMGHVDHGKTTLTAAITKVLAGRDSSGGTRYVSFDRIDRAPEEAARGITINLAHVEYETDTRHYAHVDMPGHADFIKNMVTGAAQLDGAILVVSALDGIMPQTAEHVLLARQVGVDHIVVALNKADAVEDGEDAVLADLVELEVRELLTAQGYPGDAVPVVRVSGLKALEGDPRWTASVEALLDAVDTYVPVPERYLDAPFLLPVENVLTITGRGTVVTGAVERGTLRVGDRVEVPGTGVESVVTGLETFGKPMREAQAGDNVAVLLRGVARDAVRRGHVVAAPGSVVPGRRFSARVYVLPGSEGGRTTPVRTGYRPQFYIRTADVVGDVDLGEAAVARPGETVDMTVELGRDTPLEVGLGFAVREGGRTVGAGTVTSVG
;
A
#
# COMPACT_ATOMS: atom_id res chain seq x y z
N MET A 1 23.25 -23.21 -7.16
CA MET A 1 23.60 -22.58 -5.88
C MET A 1 22.36 -22.62 -4.99
N SER A 2 22.46 -23.11 -3.74
CA SER A 2 21.34 -23.03 -2.80
C SER A 2 21.11 -21.56 -2.45
N LYS A 3 19.86 -21.09 -2.57
CA LYS A 3 19.49 -19.74 -2.11
C LYS A 3 19.72 -19.66 -0.61
N THR A 4 20.32 -18.58 -0.11
CA THR A 4 20.44 -18.32 1.33
C THR A 4 19.02 -18.15 1.90
N ALA A 5 18.73 -18.82 3.01
CA ALA A 5 17.46 -18.69 3.70
C ALA A 5 17.33 -17.28 4.31
N TYR A 6 16.12 -16.77 4.35
CA TYR A 6 15.81 -15.53 5.06
C TYR A 6 15.92 -15.75 6.56
N GLU A 7 16.66 -14.88 7.24
CA GLU A 7 16.76 -14.82 8.70
C GLU A 7 16.31 -13.43 9.17
N ARG A 8 15.37 -13.39 10.10
CA ARG A 8 14.88 -12.14 10.69
C ARG A 8 15.82 -11.67 11.78
N THR A 9 16.64 -10.67 11.47
CA THR A 9 17.62 -10.09 12.39
C THR A 9 17.19 -8.73 12.94
N LYS A 10 16.24 -8.06 12.26
CA LYS A 10 15.75 -6.71 12.59
C LYS A 10 14.22 -6.68 12.55
N PRO A 11 13.58 -5.71 13.24
CA PRO A 11 12.16 -5.43 13.06
C PRO A 11 11.84 -5.19 11.57
N HIS A 12 10.75 -5.80 11.09
CA HIS A 12 10.30 -5.69 9.70
C HIS A 12 9.13 -4.72 9.58
N LEU A 13 9.25 -3.75 8.67
CA LEU A 13 8.20 -2.79 8.36
C LEU A 13 7.92 -2.75 6.86
N ASN A 14 6.65 -2.51 6.54
CA ASN A 14 6.20 -2.21 5.20
C ASN A 14 6.10 -0.70 5.05
N ILE A 15 6.90 -0.13 4.16
CA ILE A 15 6.88 1.30 3.82
C ILE A 15 6.55 1.45 2.33
N GLY A 16 5.99 2.56 1.91
CA GLY A 16 5.76 2.77 0.49
C GLY A 16 5.89 4.22 0.06
N THR A 17 6.28 4.44 -1.20
CA THR A 17 6.26 5.76 -1.83
C THR A 17 4.89 6.03 -2.45
N MET A 18 4.29 7.16 -2.12
CA MET A 18 3.03 7.65 -2.69
C MET A 18 3.16 9.13 -3.11
N GLY A 19 2.26 9.61 -3.94
CA GLY A 19 2.24 10.99 -4.44
C GLY A 19 1.92 11.04 -5.93
N HIS A 20 1.91 12.24 -6.49
CA HIS A 20 1.53 12.49 -7.88
C HIS A 20 2.46 11.80 -8.89
N VAL A 21 1.98 11.60 -10.12
CA VAL A 21 2.81 11.19 -11.26
C VAL A 21 3.93 12.22 -11.48
N ASP A 22 5.10 11.79 -11.94
CA ASP A 22 6.28 12.61 -12.20
C ASP A 22 6.91 13.34 -10.99
N HIS A 23 6.42 13.14 -9.77
CA HIS A 23 7.07 13.64 -8.55
C HIS A 23 8.35 12.86 -8.17
N GLY A 24 8.67 11.78 -8.89
CA GLY A 24 9.94 11.05 -8.76
C GLY A 24 9.93 9.94 -7.71
N LYS A 25 8.79 9.30 -7.44
CA LYS A 25 8.64 8.17 -6.50
C LYS A 25 9.61 7.03 -6.83
N THR A 26 9.53 6.49 -8.04
CA THR A 26 10.37 5.38 -8.50
C THR A 26 11.85 5.75 -8.53
N THR A 27 12.17 7.00 -8.91
CA THR A 27 13.55 7.53 -8.88
C THR A 27 14.08 7.57 -7.45
N LEU A 28 13.26 8.04 -6.49
CA LEU A 28 13.62 8.07 -5.07
C LEU A 28 13.78 6.65 -4.51
N THR A 29 12.89 5.73 -4.85
CA THR A 29 12.98 4.31 -4.46
C THR A 29 14.30 3.69 -4.96
N ALA A 30 14.68 3.95 -6.22
CA ALA A 30 15.96 3.50 -6.77
C ALA A 30 17.14 4.17 -6.05
N ALA A 31 17.05 5.47 -5.72
CA ALA A 31 18.09 6.19 -4.98
C ALA A 31 18.28 5.61 -3.57
N ILE A 32 17.21 5.32 -2.84
CA ILE A 32 17.26 4.67 -1.52
C ILE A 32 18.04 3.35 -1.60
N THR A 33 17.68 2.48 -2.54
CA THR A 33 18.38 1.18 -2.68
C THR A 33 19.85 1.35 -3.06
N LYS A 34 20.21 2.37 -3.88
CA LYS A 34 21.59 2.65 -4.25
C LYS A 34 22.42 3.18 -3.10
N VAL A 35 21.89 4.13 -2.34
CA VAL A 35 22.55 4.74 -1.18
C VAL A 35 22.84 3.67 -0.14
N LEU A 36 21.85 2.86 0.21
CA LEU A 36 22.00 1.78 1.20
C LEU A 36 22.93 0.67 0.72
N ALA A 37 22.86 0.26 -0.54
CA ALA A 37 23.79 -0.72 -1.09
C ALA A 37 25.25 -0.23 -1.08
N GLY A 38 25.50 1.07 -1.19
CA GLY A 38 26.83 1.68 -1.07
C GLY A 38 27.39 1.66 0.35
N ARG A 39 26.54 1.61 1.37
CA ARG A 39 26.92 1.54 2.80
C ARG A 39 27.03 0.12 3.32
N ASP A 40 26.28 -0.80 2.72
CA ASP A 40 26.13 -2.16 3.22
C ASP A 40 27.33 -3.03 2.85
N SER A 41 28.25 -3.22 3.81
CA SER A 41 29.38 -4.16 3.68
C SER A 41 28.95 -5.63 3.84
N SER A 42 27.74 -5.90 4.35
CA SER A 42 27.22 -7.25 4.59
C SER A 42 26.52 -7.87 3.36
N GLY A 43 26.16 -7.04 2.37
CA GLY A 43 25.46 -7.45 1.15
C GLY A 43 23.96 -7.76 1.36
N GLY A 44 23.36 -7.28 2.45
CA GLY A 44 21.92 -7.41 2.75
C GLY A 44 21.05 -6.60 1.80
N THR A 45 21.50 -5.38 1.46
CA THR A 45 20.82 -4.50 0.52
C THR A 45 21.47 -4.54 -0.86
N ARG A 46 20.63 -4.66 -1.90
CA ARG A 46 21.09 -4.63 -3.30
C ARG A 46 20.50 -3.44 -4.02
N TYR A 47 21.30 -2.75 -4.80
CA TYR A 47 20.82 -1.71 -5.69
C TYR A 47 19.81 -2.28 -6.69
N VAL A 48 18.64 -1.66 -6.77
CA VAL A 48 17.59 -1.93 -7.75
C VAL A 48 17.46 -0.70 -8.64
N SER A 49 17.81 -0.85 -9.91
CA SER A 49 17.72 0.26 -10.86
C SER A 49 16.26 0.56 -11.21
N PHE A 50 16.01 1.80 -11.70
CA PHE A 50 14.70 2.27 -12.15
C PHE A 50 14.01 1.24 -13.08
N ASP A 51 14.69 0.77 -14.12
CA ASP A 51 14.16 -0.21 -15.09
C ASP A 51 13.82 -1.58 -14.48
N ARG A 52 14.33 -1.86 -13.28
CA ARG A 52 13.99 -3.09 -12.55
C ARG A 52 12.84 -2.91 -11.58
N ILE A 53 12.51 -1.70 -11.21
CA ILE A 53 11.32 -1.35 -10.45
C ILE A 53 10.13 -1.34 -11.41
N ASP A 54 10.16 -0.51 -12.46
CA ASP A 54 9.16 -0.43 -13.52
C ASP A 54 9.47 -1.45 -14.64
N ARG A 55 9.03 -2.70 -14.46
CA ARG A 55 9.41 -3.83 -15.35
C ARG A 55 8.46 -4.10 -16.48
N ALA A 56 7.20 -3.67 -16.38
CA ALA A 56 6.22 -3.99 -17.39
C ALA A 56 6.51 -3.24 -18.70
N PRO A 57 6.37 -3.87 -19.87
CA PRO A 57 6.57 -3.19 -21.15
C PRO A 57 5.71 -1.93 -21.30
N GLU A 58 4.52 -1.92 -20.70
CA GLU A 58 3.62 -0.77 -20.70
C GLU A 58 4.15 0.36 -19.80
N GLU A 59 4.78 0.04 -18.66
CA GLU A 59 5.43 1.00 -17.77
C GLU A 59 6.60 1.68 -18.45
N ALA A 60 7.47 0.90 -19.10
CA ALA A 60 8.61 1.41 -19.87
C ALA A 60 8.17 2.27 -21.06
N ALA A 61 7.08 1.90 -21.75
CA ALA A 61 6.57 2.65 -22.89
C ALA A 61 5.90 3.98 -22.51
N ARG A 62 5.28 4.05 -21.34
CA ARG A 62 4.53 5.23 -20.85
C ARG A 62 5.33 6.09 -19.87
N GLY A 63 6.44 5.58 -19.32
CA GLY A 63 7.23 6.24 -18.28
C GLY A 63 6.49 6.42 -16.96
N ILE A 64 5.50 5.59 -16.66
CA ILE A 64 4.69 5.64 -15.44
C ILE A 64 4.59 4.27 -14.78
N THR A 65 4.60 4.24 -13.46
CA THR A 65 4.35 3.01 -12.68
C THR A 65 2.88 2.62 -12.75
N ILE A 66 2.60 1.39 -13.14
CA ILE A 66 1.26 0.82 -13.25
C ILE A 66 0.99 -0.18 -12.13
N ASN A 67 1.95 -1.07 -11.90
CA ASN A 67 1.85 -2.14 -10.93
C ASN A 67 2.57 -1.76 -9.63
N LEU A 68 2.25 -2.49 -8.55
CA LEU A 68 3.02 -2.39 -7.31
C LEU A 68 4.38 -3.04 -7.52
N ALA A 69 5.44 -2.29 -7.30
CA ALA A 69 6.79 -2.84 -7.26
C ALA A 69 7.26 -2.95 -5.82
N HIS A 70 7.80 -4.12 -5.48
CA HIS A 70 8.31 -4.39 -4.14
C HIS A 70 9.83 -4.48 -4.20
N VAL A 71 10.50 -3.70 -3.37
CA VAL A 71 11.95 -3.76 -3.16
C VAL A 71 12.25 -3.99 -1.68
N GLU A 72 13.40 -4.61 -1.41
CA GLU A 72 13.86 -4.94 -0.08
C GLU A 72 15.14 -4.16 0.22
N TYR A 73 15.23 -3.60 1.42
CA TYR A 73 16.46 -2.99 1.92
C TYR A 73 16.50 -2.96 3.45
N GLU A 74 17.67 -2.67 4.00
CA GLU A 74 17.87 -2.55 5.43
C GLU A 74 18.56 -1.22 5.77
N THR A 75 18.13 -0.62 6.87
CA THR A 75 18.88 0.40 7.61
C THR A 75 19.67 -0.27 8.74
N ASP A 76 20.38 0.50 9.54
CA ASP A 76 21.09 -0.04 10.69
C ASP A 76 20.16 -0.68 11.72
N THR A 77 18.92 -0.19 11.83
CA THR A 77 17.94 -0.57 12.85
C THR A 77 16.80 -1.44 12.36
N ARG A 78 16.46 -1.42 11.06
CA ARG A 78 15.24 -2.01 10.51
C ARG A 78 15.46 -2.70 9.17
N HIS A 79 14.57 -3.66 8.89
CA HIS A 79 14.40 -4.28 7.58
C HIS A 79 13.10 -3.79 6.96
N TYR A 80 13.15 -3.36 5.70
CA TYR A 80 12.01 -2.79 4.99
C TYR A 80 11.61 -3.61 3.77
N ALA A 81 10.30 -3.88 3.65
CA ALA A 81 9.68 -4.12 2.38
C ALA A 81 9.11 -2.77 1.89
N HIS A 82 9.63 -2.27 0.79
CA HIS A 82 9.21 -1.00 0.22
C HIS A 82 8.34 -1.24 -1.01
N VAL A 83 7.16 -0.64 -1.00
CA VAL A 83 6.18 -0.71 -2.09
C VAL A 83 6.23 0.61 -2.88
N ASP A 84 6.71 0.55 -4.12
CA ASP A 84 6.59 1.68 -5.03
C ASP A 84 5.20 1.67 -5.66
N MET A 85 4.40 2.72 -5.37
CA MET A 85 2.99 2.80 -5.76
C MET A 85 2.79 3.69 -6.98
N PRO A 86 1.85 3.31 -7.88
CA PRO A 86 1.52 4.14 -9.05
C PRO A 86 0.98 5.51 -8.62
N GLY A 87 1.35 6.56 -9.37
CA GLY A 87 0.89 7.93 -9.14
C GLY A 87 -0.31 8.33 -9.99
N HIS A 88 -0.63 7.60 -11.05
CA HIS A 88 -1.67 7.98 -12.01
C HIS A 88 -3.07 7.56 -11.54
N ALA A 89 -4.06 8.41 -11.77
CA ALA A 89 -5.45 8.20 -11.34
C ALA A 89 -6.08 6.88 -11.85
N ASP A 90 -5.70 6.41 -13.03
CA ASP A 90 -6.19 5.15 -13.59
C ASP A 90 -5.79 3.92 -12.77
N PHE A 91 -4.70 4.02 -11.97
CA PHE A 91 -4.13 2.91 -11.20
C PHE A 91 -4.37 3.04 -9.69
N ILE A 92 -5.29 3.91 -9.29
CA ILE A 92 -5.61 4.14 -7.87
C ILE A 92 -5.99 2.84 -7.13
N LYS A 93 -6.57 1.87 -7.83
CA LYS A 93 -6.85 0.54 -7.28
C LYS A 93 -5.57 -0.15 -6.77
N ASN A 94 -4.49 -0.06 -7.52
CA ASN A 94 -3.21 -0.63 -7.12
C ASN A 94 -2.62 0.17 -5.96
N MET A 95 -2.73 1.52 -6.01
CA MET A 95 -2.33 2.39 -4.90
C MET A 95 -3.05 2.03 -3.60
N VAL A 96 -4.39 1.92 -3.60
CA VAL A 96 -5.18 1.55 -2.40
C VAL A 96 -4.79 0.18 -1.87
N THR A 97 -4.58 -0.81 -2.77
CA THR A 97 -4.13 -2.14 -2.37
C THR A 97 -2.74 -2.13 -1.75
N GLY A 98 -1.82 -1.34 -2.32
CA GLY A 98 -0.47 -1.19 -1.77
C GLY A 98 -0.49 -0.47 -0.42
N ALA A 99 -1.23 0.64 -0.33
CA ALA A 99 -1.33 1.42 0.90
C ALA A 99 -1.92 0.63 2.07
N ALA A 100 -2.88 -0.24 1.83
CA ALA A 100 -3.52 -1.05 2.88
C ALA A 100 -2.57 -2.02 3.61
N GLN A 101 -1.34 -2.21 3.13
CA GLN A 101 -0.34 -3.09 3.71
C GLN A 101 0.75 -2.33 4.47
N LEU A 102 0.76 -1.00 4.36
CA LEU A 102 1.85 -0.18 4.87
C LEU A 102 1.72 0.10 6.37
N ASP A 103 2.85 0.06 7.03
CA ASP A 103 3.02 0.53 8.41
C ASP A 103 3.29 2.05 8.45
N GLY A 104 3.76 2.59 7.34
CA GLY A 104 3.99 4.02 7.13
C GLY A 104 4.22 4.32 5.66
N ALA A 105 4.14 5.59 5.27
CA ALA A 105 4.35 6.01 3.89
C ALA A 105 5.33 7.17 3.76
N ILE A 106 6.03 7.22 2.63
CA ILE A 106 6.80 8.37 2.18
C ILE A 106 5.96 9.11 1.14
N LEU A 107 5.45 10.27 1.50
CA LEU A 107 4.75 11.15 0.58
C LEU A 107 5.78 11.95 -0.23
N VAL A 108 5.87 11.65 -1.52
CA VAL A 108 6.80 12.33 -2.43
C VAL A 108 6.10 13.49 -3.12
N VAL A 109 6.56 14.70 -2.84
CA VAL A 109 6.04 15.93 -3.42
C VAL A 109 7.18 16.64 -4.13
N SER A 110 6.96 17.08 -5.36
CA SER A 110 7.93 17.89 -6.10
C SER A 110 7.97 19.31 -5.53
N ALA A 111 9.16 19.81 -5.20
CA ALA A 111 9.36 21.20 -4.76
C ALA A 111 9.01 22.23 -5.83
N LEU A 112 9.00 21.82 -7.11
CA LEU A 112 8.63 22.67 -8.25
C LEU A 112 7.13 22.75 -8.47
N ASP A 113 6.44 21.58 -8.35
CA ASP A 113 5.06 21.42 -8.78
C ASP A 113 4.07 21.57 -7.59
N GLY A 114 4.55 21.40 -6.35
CA GLY A 114 3.72 21.49 -5.15
C GLY A 114 2.67 20.38 -5.03
N ILE A 115 1.56 20.70 -4.39
CA ILE A 115 0.43 19.79 -4.22
C ILE A 115 -0.34 19.68 -5.53
N MET A 116 -0.45 18.46 -6.02
CA MET A 116 -1.20 18.09 -7.20
C MET A 116 -2.44 17.26 -6.83
N PRO A 117 -3.45 17.11 -7.71
CA PRO A 117 -4.69 16.41 -7.37
C PRO A 117 -4.48 15.00 -6.82
N GLN A 118 -3.56 14.20 -7.39
CA GLN A 118 -3.28 12.86 -6.87
C GLN A 118 -2.54 12.90 -5.54
N THR A 119 -1.78 13.95 -5.23
CA THR A 119 -1.16 14.11 -3.91
C THR A 119 -2.23 14.13 -2.82
N ALA A 120 -3.26 14.96 -2.99
CA ALA A 120 -4.36 15.07 -2.04
C ALA A 120 -5.18 13.77 -1.96
N GLU A 121 -5.50 13.15 -3.11
CA GLU A 121 -6.22 11.88 -3.17
C GLU A 121 -5.44 10.75 -2.47
N HIS A 122 -4.12 10.66 -2.66
CA HIS A 122 -3.29 9.64 -2.02
C HIS A 122 -3.23 9.80 -0.51
N VAL A 123 -3.09 11.02 0.01
CA VAL A 123 -3.09 11.30 1.45
C VAL A 123 -4.43 10.90 2.08
N LEU A 124 -5.54 11.27 1.44
CA LEU A 124 -6.88 10.89 1.86
C LEU A 124 -7.04 9.37 1.91
N LEU A 125 -6.68 8.67 0.82
CA LEU A 125 -6.81 7.21 0.73
C LEU A 125 -5.91 6.48 1.72
N ALA A 126 -4.67 6.93 1.89
CA ALA A 126 -3.75 6.38 2.89
C ALA A 126 -4.36 6.44 4.29
N ARG A 127 -4.96 7.59 4.66
CA ARG A 127 -5.66 7.72 5.94
C ARG A 127 -6.82 6.75 6.08
N GLN A 128 -7.60 6.56 5.02
CA GLN A 128 -8.78 5.70 5.02
C GLN A 128 -8.44 4.20 5.12
N VAL A 129 -7.30 3.78 4.60
CA VAL A 129 -6.84 2.39 4.70
C VAL A 129 -5.97 2.11 5.94
N GLY A 130 -5.81 3.10 6.82
CA GLY A 130 -5.15 2.92 8.12
C GLY A 130 -3.63 3.18 8.11
N VAL A 131 -3.11 3.93 7.15
CA VAL A 131 -1.72 4.42 7.21
C VAL A 131 -1.67 5.63 8.14
N ASP A 132 -1.26 5.43 9.38
CA ASP A 132 -1.26 6.47 10.42
C ASP A 132 0.00 7.35 10.42
N HIS A 133 1.07 6.91 9.77
CA HIS A 133 2.35 7.60 9.78
C HIS A 133 2.82 7.92 8.36
N ILE A 134 3.07 9.21 8.12
CA ILE A 134 3.60 9.72 6.84
C ILE A 134 4.88 10.52 7.13
N VAL A 135 5.91 10.29 6.33
CA VAL A 135 7.10 11.15 6.24
C VAL A 135 7.09 11.79 4.85
N VAL A 136 7.41 13.07 4.76
CA VAL A 136 7.40 13.81 3.48
C VAL A 136 8.79 13.89 2.90
N ALA A 137 8.93 13.44 1.66
CA ALA A 137 10.09 13.69 0.81
C ALA A 137 9.77 14.85 -0.15
N LEU A 138 10.24 16.04 0.13
CA LEU A 138 10.16 17.18 -0.77
C LEU A 138 11.25 17.02 -1.83
N ASN A 139 10.88 16.38 -2.94
CA ASN A 139 11.80 15.93 -3.99
C ASN A 139 12.04 17.02 -5.05
N LYS A 140 13.06 16.83 -5.89
CA LYS A 140 13.54 17.80 -6.89
C LYS A 140 14.01 19.12 -6.23
N ALA A 141 14.43 19.05 -4.97
CA ALA A 141 14.85 20.23 -4.20
C ALA A 141 16.13 20.87 -4.77
N ASP A 142 16.93 20.12 -5.54
CA ASP A 142 18.07 20.62 -6.30
C ASP A 142 17.72 21.69 -7.34
N ALA A 143 16.48 21.70 -7.81
CA ALA A 143 16.02 22.67 -8.81
C ALA A 143 15.53 24.01 -8.23
N VAL A 144 15.37 24.10 -6.90
CA VAL A 144 14.84 25.27 -6.18
C VAL A 144 15.80 25.78 -5.09
N GLU A 145 17.11 25.52 -5.23
CA GLU A 145 18.09 25.84 -4.18
C GLU A 145 18.50 27.31 -4.12
N ASP A 146 18.45 28.00 -5.25
CA ASP A 146 19.03 29.34 -5.40
C ASP A 146 17.97 30.41 -5.65
N GLY A 147 18.16 31.58 -5.04
CA GLY A 147 17.42 32.79 -5.35
C GLY A 147 15.96 32.81 -4.86
N GLU A 148 15.09 33.37 -5.72
CA GLU A 148 13.65 33.49 -5.40
C GLU A 148 12.95 32.10 -5.28
N ASP A 149 13.49 31.08 -5.94
CA ASP A 149 12.94 29.72 -5.95
C ASP A 149 13.12 29.00 -4.61
N ALA A 150 14.07 29.41 -3.75
CA ALA A 150 14.24 28.84 -2.42
C ALA A 150 12.99 29.04 -1.53
N VAL A 151 12.27 30.17 -1.71
CA VAL A 151 11.01 30.46 -1.01
C VAL A 151 9.89 29.52 -1.46
N LEU A 152 9.93 29.02 -2.71
CA LEU A 152 8.94 28.10 -3.22
C LEU A 152 8.93 26.79 -2.43
N ALA A 153 10.10 26.24 -2.12
CA ALA A 153 10.19 25.03 -1.31
C ALA A 153 9.57 25.19 0.10
N ASP A 154 9.75 26.38 0.73
CA ASP A 154 9.13 26.68 2.03
C ASP A 154 7.61 26.78 1.92
N LEU A 155 7.09 27.39 0.86
CA LEU A 155 5.65 27.49 0.61
C LEU A 155 5.02 26.10 0.37
N VAL A 156 5.66 25.28 -0.47
CA VAL A 156 5.19 23.91 -0.73
C VAL A 156 5.21 23.08 0.56
N GLU A 157 6.23 23.23 1.40
CA GLU A 157 6.27 22.56 2.71
C GLU A 157 5.08 22.97 3.58
N LEU A 158 4.74 24.26 3.64
CA LEU A 158 3.61 24.77 4.40
C LEU A 158 2.28 24.18 3.88
N GLU A 159 2.05 24.22 2.57
CA GLU A 159 0.86 23.65 1.95
C GLU A 159 0.71 22.16 2.24
N VAL A 160 1.81 21.40 2.19
CA VAL A 160 1.81 19.97 2.51
C VAL A 160 1.42 19.73 3.97
N ARG A 161 1.92 20.53 4.90
CA ARG A 161 1.56 20.46 6.33
C ARG A 161 0.07 20.77 6.55
N GLU A 162 -0.47 21.76 5.84
CA GLU A 162 -1.89 22.11 5.88
C GLU A 162 -2.75 20.96 5.33
N LEU A 163 -2.37 20.38 4.17
CA LEU A 163 -3.05 19.21 3.60
C LEU A 163 -3.07 18.04 4.59
N LEU A 164 -1.93 17.71 5.18
CA LEU A 164 -1.82 16.61 6.14
C LEU A 164 -2.70 16.87 7.37
N THR A 165 -2.72 18.10 7.89
CA THR A 165 -3.58 18.48 9.01
C THR A 165 -5.06 18.36 8.65
N ALA A 166 -5.47 18.80 7.47
CA ALA A 166 -6.84 18.68 6.98
C ALA A 166 -7.30 17.23 6.85
N GLN A 167 -6.36 16.30 6.58
CA GLN A 167 -6.63 14.86 6.49
C GLN A 167 -6.44 14.11 7.83
N GLY A 168 -6.26 14.84 8.94
CA GLY A 168 -6.18 14.28 10.29
C GLY A 168 -4.82 13.69 10.68
N TYR A 169 -3.75 14.06 10.00
CA TYR A 169 -2.38 13.81 10.42
C TYR A 169 -1.85 14.99 11.26
N PRO A 170 -0.85 14.79 12.13
CA PRO A 170 -0.23 15.88 12.88
C PRO A 170 0.72 16.70 12.01
N GLY A 171 0.20 17.47 11.04
CA GLY A 171 0.96 18.13 9.98
C GLY A 171 2.18 18.92 10.44
N ASP A 172 2.09 19.61 11.60
CA ASP A 172 3.21 20.35 12.19
C ASP A 172 4.34 19.42 12.67
N ALA A 173 4.01 18.21 13.12
CA ALA A 173 4.96 17.24 13.67
C ALA A 173 5.49 16.24 12.62
N VAL A 174 4.88 16.17 11.43
CA VAL A 174 5.32 15.29 10.35
C VAL A 174 6.71 15.71 9.87
N PRO A 175 7.70 14.80 9.81
CA PRO A 175 9.00 15.08 9.24
C PRO A 175 8.90 15.42 7.75
N VAL A 176 9.52 16.53 7.34
CA VAL A 176 9.67 16.93 5.94
C VAL A 176 11.16 17.00 5.64
N VAL A 177 11.61 16.22 4.66
CA VAL A 177 13.02 16.17 4.25
C VAL A 177 13.14 16.57 2.80
N ARG A 178 13.98 17.57 2.52
CA ARG A 178 14.30 18.01 1.15
C ARG A 178 15.29 17.06 0.53
N VAL A 179 14.94 16.47 -0.62
CA VAL A 179 15.75 15.46 -1.30
C VAL A 179 15.83 15.75 -2.81
N SER A 180 16.85 15.20 -3.44
CA SER A 180 16.89 15.01 -4.87
C SER A 180 17.22 13.55 -5.18
N GLY A 181 16.19 12.78 -5.51
CA GLY A 181 16.36 11.38 -5.88
C GLY A 181 17.28 11.20 -7.08
N LEU A 182 17.20 12.09 -8.07
CA LEU A 182 18.06 12.05 -9.27
C LEU A 182 19.53 12.32 -8.93
N LYS A 183 19.81 13.39 -8.19
CA LYS A 183 21.20 13.72 -7.80
C LYS A 183 21.82 12.69 -6.86
N ALA A 184 21.03 12.11 -5.97
CA ALA A 184 21.48 11.01 -5.15
C ALA A 184 21.82 9.77 -6.00
N LEU A 185 21.02 9.46 -7.04
CA LEU A 185 21.33 8.41 -8.01
C LEU A 185 22.60 8.72 -8.83
N GLU A 186 22.90 9.99 -9.12
CA GLU A 186 24.14 10.42 -9.77
C GLU A 186 25.35 10.30 -8.82
N GLY A 187 25.12 10.17 -7.52
CA GLY A 187 26.16 10.01 -6.52
C GLY A 187 26.65 11.33 -5.91
N ASP A 188 25.87 12.40 -6.02
CA ASP A 188 26.14 13.65 -5.35
C ASP A 188 26.12 13.45 -3.82
N PRO A 189 27.22 13.79 -3.10
CA PRO A 189 27.35 13.49 -1.66
C PRO A 189 26.28 14.21 -0.81
N ARG A 190 25.90 15.44 -1.18
CA ARG A 190 24.89 16.22 -0.44
C ARG A 190 23.52 15.54 -0.51
N TRP A 191 23.13 15.16 -1.73
CA TRP A 191 21.84 14.53 -1.96
C TRP A 191 21.80 13.06 -1.50
N THR A 192 22.94 12.38 -1.50
CA THR A 192 23.10 11.09 -0.83
C THR A 192 22.82 11.24 0.66
N ALA A 193 23.41 12.22 1.33
CA ALA A 193 23.18 12.50 2.74
C ALA A 193 21.70 12.89 3.03
N SER A 194 21.04 13.59 2.09
CA SER A 194 19.62 13.92 2.27
C SER A 194 18.70 12.69 2.20
N VAL A 195 19.01 11.71 1.37
CA VAL A 195 18.30 10.42 1.33
C VAL A 195 18.54 9.63 2.62
N GLU A 196 19.76 9.67 3.17
CA GLU A 196 20.05 9.10 4.48
C GLU A 196 19.23 9.77 5.59
N ALA A 197 19.14 11.08 5.60
CA ALA A 197 18.32 11.84 6.55
C ALA A 197 16.82 11.50 6.42
N LEU A 198 16.33 11.25 5.20
CA LEU A 198 14.95 10.78 4.98
C LEU A 198 14.74 9.40 5.61
N LEU A 199 15.69 8.47 5.49
CA LEU A 199 15.61 7.15 6.08
C LEU A 199 15.67 7.21 7.61
N ASP A 200 16.53 8.06 8.17
CA ASP A 200 16.60 8.31 9.61
C ASP A 200 15.28 8.90 10.15
N ALA A 201 14.64 9.78 9.38
CA ALA A 201 13.31 10.29 9.71
C ALA A 201 12.24 9.18 9.70
N VAL A 202 12.28 8.27 8.72
CA VAL A 202 11.39 7.10 8.67
C VAL A 202 11.64 6.18 9.86
N ASP A 203 12.91 5.84 10.14
CA ASP A 203 13.30 4.99 11.26
C ASP A 203 12.85 5.55 12.63
N THR A 204 12.84 6.87 12.77
CA THR A 204 12.49 7.55 14.02
C THR A 204 11.00 7.78 14.17
N TYR A 205 10.33 8.19 13.10
CA TYR A 205 8.94 8.66 13.16
C TYR A 205 7.91 7.52 13.00
N VAL A 206 8.18 6.52 12.17
CA VAL A 206 7.27 5.39 11.98
C VAL A 206 7.53 4.37 13.10
N PRO A 207 6.56 4.06 13.97
CA PRO A 207 6.77 3.08 15.03
C PRO A 207 6.87 1.66 14.48
N VAL A 208 7.52 0.76 15.22
CA VAL A 208 7.43 -0.68 14.93
C VAL A 208 6.02 -1.12 15.28
N PRO A 209 5.25 -1.65 14.33
CA PRO A 209 3.86 -1.99 14.55
C PRO A 209 3.71 -3.24 15.43
N GLU A 210 2.65 -3.27 16.21
CA GLU A 210 2.23 -4.50 16.89
C GLU A 210 1.67 -5.49 15.86
N ARG A 211 2.08 -6.76 15.99
CA ARG A 211 1.65 -7.83 15.08
C ARG A 211 0.81 -8.87 15.81
N TYR A 212 -0.35 -9.20 15.28
CA TYR A 212 -1.25 -10.22 15.83
C TYR A 212 -0.77 -11.63 15.41
N LEU A 213 0.32 -12.10 16.01
CA LEU A 213 0.96 -13.38 15.66
C LEU A 213 0.14 -14.61 16.09
N ASP A 214 -0.59 -14.52 17.20
CA ASP A 214 -1.41 -15.59 17.75
C ASP A 214 -2.81 -15.70 17.12
N ALA A 215 -3.17 -14.75 16.24
CA ALA A 215 -4.43 -14.80 15.50
C ALA A 215 -4.37 -15.88 14.40
N PRO A 216 -5.53 -16.43 13.96
CA PRO A 216 -5.58 -17.32 12.80
C PRO A 216 -4.99 -16.63 11.57
N PHE A 217 -4.11 -17.36 10.84
CA PHE A 217 -3.43 -16.84 9.66
C PHE A 217 -4.40 -16.29 8.62
N LEU A 218 -4.03 -15.13 8.05
CA LEU A 218 -4.73 -14.50 6.93
C LEU A 218 -3.76 -13.74 6.03
N LEU A 219 -3.85 -14.00 4.72
CA LEU A 219 -3.09 -13.34 3.66
C LEU A 219 -4.03 -12.91 2.54
N PRO A 220 -4.27 -11.60 2.33
CA PRO A 220 -4.92 -11.09 1.14
C PRO A 220 -4.10 -11.37 -0.12
N VAL A 221 -4.74 -11.95 -1.14
CA VAL A 221 -4.05 -12.30 -2.40
C VAL A 221 -3.93 -11.07 -3.30
N GLU A 222 -2.71 -10.68 -3.61
CA GLU A 222 -2.39 -9.60 -4.55
C GLU A 222 -2.15 -10.12 -5.97
N ASN A 223 -1.28 -11.13 -6.08
CA ASN A 223 -0.96 -11.74 -7.36
C ASN A 223 -1.04 -13.26 -7.28
N VAL A 224 -1.29 -13.87 -8.42
CA VAL A 224 -1.28 -15.32 -8.57
C VAL A 224 -0.41 -15.68 -9.77
N LEU A 225 0.61 -16.46 -9.51
CA LEU A 225 1.62 -16.86 -10.48
C LEU A 225 1.62 -18.39 -10.62
N THR A 226 2.10 -18.88 -11.75
CA THR A 226 2.37 -20.30 -11.94
C THR A 226 3.86 -20.51 -12.12
N ILE A 227 4.42 -21.40 -11.31
CA ILE A 227 5.82 -21.83 -11.48
C ILE A 227 5.80 -23.21 -12.11
N THR A 228 6.37 -23.32 -13.33
CA THR A 228 6.45 -24.59 -14.06
C THR A 228 7.08 -25.68 -13.20
N GLY A 229 6.38 -26.80 -13.04
CA GLY A 229 6.82 -27.95 -12.26
C GLY A 229 6.68 -27.79 -10.72
N ARG A 230 6.22 -26.62 -10.21
CA ARG A 230 6.02 -26.40 -8.78
C ARG A 230 4.56 -26.16 -8.38
N GLY A 231 3.77 -25.50 -9.24
CA GLY A 231 2.35 -25.23 -8.98
C GLY A 231 2.00 -23.77 -8.91
N THR A 232 0.88 -23.48 -8.26
CA THR A 232 0.34 -22.11 -8.08
C THR A 232 0.99 -21.45 -6.87
N VAL A 233 1.45 -20.22 -7.09
CA VAL A 233 2.00 -19.34 -6.06
C VAL A 233 1.09 -18.13 -5.91
N VAL A 234 0.74 -17.79 -4.70
CA VAL A 234 0.05 -16.55 -4.35
C VAL A 234 1.01 -15.62 -3.63
N THR A 235 0.91 -14.32 -3.88
CA THR A 235 1.71 -13.30 -3.17
C THR A 235 0.81 -12.32 -2.45
N GLY A 236 1.30 -11.78 -1.36
CA GLY A 236 0.66 -10.75 -0.55
C GLY A 236 1.42 -10.48 0.74
N ALA A 237 0.98 -9.48 1.50
CA ALA A 237 1.42 -9.26 2.86
C ALA A 237 0.54 -10.06 3.84
N VAL A 238 1.17 -10.72 4.80
CA VAL A 238 0.46 -11.43 5.86
C VAL A 238 -0.21 -10.40 6.78
N GLU A 239 -1.54 -10.40 6.82
CA GLU A 239 -2.31 -9.46 7.62
C GLU A 239 -2.26 -9.82 9.12
N ARG A 240 -2.36 -11.12 9.43
CA ARG A 240 -2.28 -11.63 10.81
C ARG A 240 -1.86 -13.09 10.85
N GLY A 241 -1.46 -13.52 12.03
CA GLY A 241 -1.07 -14.89 12.32
C GLY A 241 0.30 -15.28 11.80
N THR A 242 0.57 -16.58 11.84
CA THR A 242 1.79 -17.21 11.35
C THR A 242 1.45 -18.35 10.40
N LEU A 243 2.34 -18.62 9.44
CA LEU A 243 2.20 -19.67 8.44
C LEU A 243 3.53 -20.42 8.29
N ARG A 244 3.49 -21.75 8.32
CA ARG A 244 4.66 -22.62 8.15
C ARG A 244 4.53 -23.50 6.93
N VAL A 245 5.68 -23.88 6.38
CA VAL A 245 5.71 -24.94 5.37
C VAL A 245 5.15 -26.22 5.98
N GLY A 246 4.13 -26.81 5.34
CA GLY A 246 3.40 -27.96 5.80
C GLY A 246 2.00 -27.67 6.35
N ASP A 247 1.71 -26.41 6.66
CA ASP A 247 0.39 -26.01 7.20
C ASP A 247 -0.70 -26.17 6.14
N ARG A 248 -1.91 -26.46 6.64
CA ARG A 248 -3.13 -26.46 5.83
C ARG A 248 -3.71 -25.06 5.77
N VAL A 249 -4.14 -24.69 4.58
CA VAL A 249 -4.80 -23.41 4.32
C VAL A 249 -6.01 -23.62 3.41
N GLU A 250 -6.93 -22.68 3.43
CA GLU A 250 -8.07 -22.61 2.53
C GLU A 250 -8.14 -21.26 1.81
N VAL A 251 -8.87 -21.24 0.70
CA VAL A 251 -9.33 -20.01 0.05
C VAL A 251 -10.85 -19.92 0.27
N PRO A 252 -11.29 -19.17 1.27
CA PRO A 252 -12.69 -19.13 1.69
C PRO A 252 -13.64 -18.78 0.54
N GLY A 253 -14.78 -19.46 0.47
CA GLY A 253 -15.81 -19.27 -0.56
C GLY A 253 -15.52 -19.91 -1.92
N THR A 254 -14.38 -20.60 -2.09
CA THR A 254 -14.02 -21.27 -3.35
C THR A 254 -14.03 -22.80 -3.26
N GLY A 255 -14.07 -23.35 -2.06
CA GLY A 255 -13.89 -24.78 -1.82
C GLY A 255 -12.45 -25.28 -1.99
N VAL A 256 -11.50 -24.37 -2.17
CA VAL A 256 -10.07 -24.71 -2.31
C VAL A 256 -9.45 -24.89 -0.92
N GLU A 257 -8.96 -26.09 -0.65
CA GLU A 257 -8.07 -26.40 0.45
C GLU A 257 -6.71 -26.83 -0.10
N SER A 258 -5.64 -26.48 0.60
CA SER A 258 -4.28 -26.79 0.16
C SER A 258 -3.32 -26.96 1.34
N VAL A 259 -2.14 -27.48 1.02
CA VAL A 259 -1.00 -27.53 1.94
C VAL A 259 0.09 -26.60 1.38
N VAL A 260 0.67 -25.79 2.23
CA VAL A 260 1.80 -24.92 1.91
C VAL A 260 3.05 -25.77 1.69
N THR A 261 3.63 -25.75 0.50
CA THR A 261 4.82 -26.52 0.14
C THR A 261 6.10 -25.70 0.10
N GLY A 262 5.98 -24.38 0.14
CA GLY A 262 7.11 -23.46 0.18
C GLY A 262 6.68 -22.05 0.50
N LEU A 263 7.58 -21.32 1.14
CA LEU A 263 7.46 -19.89 1.45
C LEU A 263 8.73 -19.19 0.96
N GLU A 264 8.58 -18.06 0.28
CA GLU A 264 9.70 -17.20 -0.14
C GLU A 264 9.36 -15.74 0.14
N THR A 265 10.34 -14.96 0.59
CA THR A 265 10.28 -13.50 0.65
C THR A 265 11.44 -12.92 -0.15
N PHE A 266 11.17 -11.98 -1.08
CA PHE A 266 12.19 -11.39 -1.97
C PHE A 266 13.14 -12.41 -2.63
N GLY A 267 12.58 -13.58 -3.00
CA GLY A 267 13.34 -14.67 -3.61
C GLY A 267 14.22 -15.48 -2.65
N LYS A 268 14.18 -15.22 -1.35
CA LYS A 268 14.83 -16.00 -0.30
C LYS A 268 13.84 -17.00 0.29
N PRO A 269 14.14 -18.30 0.38
CA PRO A 269 13.27 -19.28 1.01
C PRO A 269 13.20 -19.03 2.51
N MET A 270 12.00 -19.26 3.09
CA MET A 270 11.76 -19.17 4.52
C MET A 270 10.95 -20.37 5.01
N ARG A 271 11.05 -20.71 6.30
CA ARG A 271 10.30 -21.81 6.91
C ARG A 271 8.97 -21.36 7.50
N GLU A 272 8.92 -20.13 7.95
CA GLU A 272 7.79 -19.52 8.62
C GLU A 272 7.63 -18.09 8.14
N ALA A 273 6.40 -17.69 7.85
CA ALA A 273 5.97 -16.31 7.61
C ALA A 273 5.07 -15.86 8.76
N GLN A 274 5.13 -14.58 9.11
CA GLN A 274 4.30 -13.99 10.17
C GLN A 274 3.67 -12.68 9.72
N ALA A 275 2.70 -12.20 10.49
CA ALA A 275 2.04 -10.92 10.25
C ALA A 275 3.06 -9.80 9.93
N GLY A 276 2.82 -9.08 8.84
CA GLY A 276 3.70 -8.06 8.28
C GLY A 276 4.61 -8.54 7.15
N ASP A 277 4.89 -9.84 7.01
CA ASP A 277 5.78 -10.34 5.96
C ASP A 277 5.14 -10.27 4.58
N ASN A 278 5.89 -9.80 3.59
CA ASN A 278 5.54 -9.94 2.18
C ASN A 278 6.04 -11.28 1.67
N VAL A 279 5.12 -12.17 1.31
CA VAL A 279 5.46 -13.56 1.02
C VAL A 279 4.85 -14.08 -0.27
N ALA A 280 5.57 -15.00 -0.88
CA ALA A 280 5.09 -15.88 -1.92
C ALA A 280 4.82 -17.26 -1.29
N VAL A 281 3.57 -17.70 -1.34
CA VAL A 281 3.09 -18.96 -0.76
C VAL A 281 2.83 -19.95 -1.89
N LEU A 282 3.55 -21.06 -1.88
CA LEU A 282 3.40 -22.14 -2.85
C LEU A 282 2.33 -23.13 -2.36
N LEU A 283 1.23 -23.24 -3.11
CA LEU A 283 0.06 -24.04 -2.79
C LEU A 283 0.10 -25.37 -3.58
N ARG A 284 -0.08 -26.49 -2.87
CA ARG A 284 -0.10 -27.83 -3.48
C ARG A 284 -1.42 -28.08 -4.20
N GLY A 285 -1.34 -28.49 -5.48
CA GLY A 285 -2.50 -29.01 -6.22
C GLY A 285 -3.59 -27.98 -6.52
N VAL A 286 -3.32 -26.70 -6.38
CA VAL A 286 -4.26 -25.64 -6.70
C VAL A 286 -4.10 -25.21 -8.15
N ALA A 287 -5.21 -25.19 -8.90
CA ALA A 287 -5.23 -24.66 -10.24
C ALA A 287 -5.09 -23.13 -10.24
N ARG A 288 -4.43 -22.55 -11.26
CA ARG A 288 -4.16 -21.11 -11.34
C ARG A 288 -5.44 -20.26 -11.32
N ASP A 289 -6.50 -20.73 -11.94
CA ASP A 289 -7.80 -20.08 -12.09
C ASP A 289 -8.72 -20.24 -10.87
N ALA A 290 -8.38 -21.17 -9.96
CA ALA A 290 -9.13 -21.35 -8.71
C ALA A 290 -8.88 -20.25 -7.69
N VAL A 291 -7.77 -19.50 -7.82
CA VAL A 291 -7.39 -18.38 -6.93
C VAL A 291 -7.13 -17.15 -7.78
N ARG A 292 -7.56 -15.99 -7.27
CA ARG A 292 -7.37 -14.69 -7.94
C ARG A 292 -7.15 -13.58 -6.93
N ARG A 293 -6.66 -12.44 -7.40
CA ARG A 293 -6.63 -11.19 -6.62
C ARG A 293 -8.03 -10.91 -6.03
N GLY A 294 -8.06 -10.49 -4.78
CA GLY A 294 -9.28 -10.23 -4.03
C GLY A 294 -9.79 -11.42 -3.21
N HIS A 295 -9.22 -12.61 -3.39
CA HIS A 295 -9.38 -13.70 -2.42
C HIS A 295 -8.43 -13.50 -1.24
N VAL A 296 -8.61 -14.29 -0.19
CA VAL A 296 -7.64 -14.44 0.90
C VAL A 296 -7.21 -15.90 0.98
N VAL A 297 -6.00 -16.14 1.46
CA VAL A 297 -5.57 -17.46 1.95
C VAL A 297 -5.60 -17.39 3.47
N ALA A 298 -6.29 -18.31 4.11
CA ALA A 298 -6.55 -18.27 5.54
C ALA A 298 -6.36 -19.64 6.21
N ALA A 299 -6.25 -19.64 7.52
CA ALA A 299 -6.35 -20.86 8.31
C ALA A 299 -7.74 -21.47 8.12
N PRO A 300 -7.86 -22.82 8.01
CA PRO A 300 -9.14 -23.47 7.72
C PRO A 300 -10.24 -23.07 8.73
N GLY A 301 -11.41 -22.67 8.23
CA GLY A 301 -12.57 -22.28 9.03
C GLY A 301 -12.45 -20.96 9.79
N SER A 302 -11.40 -20.18 9.57
CA SER A 302 -11.16 -18.93 10.30
C SER A 302 -11.84 -17.71 9.68
N VAL A 303 -12.26 -17.78 8.42
CA VAL A 303 -12.90 -16.69 7.68
C VAL A 303 -14.15 -17.20 6.97
N VAL A 304 -15.27 -16.55 7.22
CA VAL A 304 -16.53 -16.83 6.52
C VAL A 304 -16.78 -15.69 5.52
N PRO A 305 -16.75 -15.97 4.21
CA PRO A 305 -17.07 -14.93 3.22
C PRO A 305 -18.57 -14.63 3.22
N GLY A 306 -18.91 -13.37 3.03
CA GLY A 306 -20.29 -12.89 3.00
C GLY A 306 -20.49 -11.87 1.88
N ARG A 307 -21.76 -11.54 1.61
CA ARG A 307 -22.14 -10.50 0.64
C ARG A 307 -22.74 -9.28 1.31
N ARG A 308 -23.35 -9.47 2.48
CA ARG A 308 -24.08 -8.42 3.17
C ARG A 308 -23.33 -7.94 4.39
N PHE A 309 -23.23 -6.64 4.55
CA PHE A 309 -22.66 -6.01 5.73
C PHE A 309 -23.30 -4.66 6.01
N SER A 310 -23.26 -4.23 7.26
CA SER A 310 -23.52 -2.84 7.62
C SER A 310 -22.21 -2.10 7.80
N ALA A 311 -22.20 -0.81 7.50
CA ALA A 311 -21.02 0.02 7.58
C ALA A 311 -21.37 1.45 7.96
N ARG A 312 -20.40 2.12 8.58
CA ARG A 312 -20.38 3.57 8.73
C ARG A 312 -19.52 4.18 7.67
N VAL A 313 -20.08 5.05 6.84
CA VAL A 313 -19.43 5.58 5.63
C VAL A 313 -19.48 7.11 5.63
N TYR A 314 -18.32 7.72 5.43
CA TYR A 314 -18.20 9.14 5.12
C TYR A 314 -18.34 9.33 3.60
N VAL A 315 -19.27 10.17 3.17
CA VAL A 315 -19.47 10.52 1.76
C VAL A 315 -18.62 11.74 1.43
N LEU A 316 -17.57 11.56 0.64
CA LEU A 316 -16.63 12.63 0.31
C LEU A 316 -17.32 13.74 -0.52
N PRO A 317 -17.19 15.02 -0.12
CA PRO A 317 -17.71 16.14 -0.89
C PRO A 317 -16.84 16.45 -2.11
N GLY A 318 -17.39 17.24 -3.04
CA GLY A 318 -16.67 17.68 -4.24
C GLY A 318 -15.39 18.49 -3.96
N SER A 319 -15.34 19.21 -2.84
CA SER A 319 -14.14 19.92 -2.35
C SER A 319 -13.00 18.99 -1.97
N GLU A 320 -13.28 17.73 -1.64
CA GLU A 320 -12.32 16.67 -1.35
C GLU A 320 -12.14 15.69 -2.53
N GLY A 321 -12.51 16.10 -3.75
CA GLY A 321 -12.43 15.26 -4.95
C GLY A 321 -13.57 14.23 -5.10
N GLY A 322 -14.52 14.20 -4.16
CA GLY A 322 -15.64 13.27 -4.12
C GLY A 322 -16.84 13.69 -4.96
N ARG A 323 -18.04 13.59 -4.37
CA ARG A 323 -19.32 13.83 -5.04
C ARG A 323 -19.86 15.22 -4.80
N THR A 324 -20.61 15.74 -5.79
CA THR A 324 -21.43 16.94 -5.67
C THR A 324 -22.93 16.59 -5.49
N THR A 325 -23.30 15.34 -5.76
CA THR A 325 -24.68 14.86 -5.69
C THR A 325 -24.88 13.87 -4.55
N PRO A 326 -26.02 13.87 -3.86
CA PRO A 326 -26.31 12.93 -2.79
C PRO A 326 -26.33 11.47 -3.25
N VAL A 327 -25.95 10.57 -2.35
CA VAL A 327 -26.14 9.12 -2.48
C VAL A 327 -27.57 8.78 -2.06
N ARG A 328 -28.20 7.83 -2.74
CA ARG A 328 -29.55 7.32 -2.44
C ARG A 328 -29.52 5.79 -2.35
N THR A 329 -30.52 5.23 -1.67
CA THR A 329 -30.76 3.78 -1.72
C THR A 329 -30.88 3.30 -3.16
N GLY A 330 -30.24 2.17 -3.49
CA GLY A 330 -30.07 1.64 -4.85
C GLY A 330 -28.85 2.18 -5.59
N TYR A 331 -28.04 3.03 -4.96
CA TYR A 331 -26.74 3.43 -5.51
C TYR A 331 -25.81 2.23 -5.60
N ARG A 332 -25.06 2.11 -6.71
CA ARG A 332 -24.32 0.92 -7.05
C ARG A 332 -22.86 1.20 -7.41
N PRO A 333 -22.01 1.58 -6.45
CA PRO A 333 -20.60 1.87 -6.65
C PRO A 333 -19.73 0.63 -6.61
N GLN A 334 -18.40 0.83 -6.78
CA GLN A 334 -17.37 -0.16 -6.50
C GLN A 334 -16.88 -0.01 -5.05
N PHE A 335 -16.75 -1.12 -4.36
CA PHE A 335 -16.15 -1.23 -3.04
C PHE A 335 -14.76 -1.85 -3.15
N TYR A 336 -13.76 -1.16 -2.62
CA TYR A 336 -12.38 -1.64 -2.53
C TYR A 336 -12.12 -2.10 -1.10
N ILE A 337 -12.05 -3.42 -0.94
CA ILE A 337 -11.98 -4.11 0.35
C ILE A 337 -10.73 -4.99 0.31
N ARG A 338 -9.69 -4.69 1.11
CA ARG A 338 -8.36 -5.34 0.98
C ARG A 338 -7.86 -5.28 -0.48
N THR A 339 -7.63 -6.44 -1.09
CA THR A 339 -7.22 -6.56 -2.49
C THR A 339 -8.39 -6.73 -3.48
N ALA A 340 -9.63 -6.83 -2.97
CA ALA A 340 -10.83 -7.01 -3.77
C ALA A 340 -11.40 -5.67 -4.26
N ASP A 341 -11.96 -5.69 -5.47
CA ASP A 341 -12.85 -4.67 -6.02
C ASP A 341 -14.19 -5.35 -6.38
N VAL A 342 -15.26 -4.89 -5.77
CA VAL A 342 -16.58 -5.51 -5.90
C VAL A 342 -17.65 -4.43 -6.03
N VAL A 343 -18.55 -4.58 -7.00
CA VAL A 343 -19.75 -3.73 -7.07
C VAL A 343 -20.74 -4.16 -5.99
N GLY A 344 -21.36 -3.20 -5.31
CA GLY A 344 -22.37 -3.47 -4.29
C GLY A 344 -23.52 -2.49 -4.36
N ASP A 345 -24.70 -2.95 -3.95
CA ASP A 345 -25.92 -2.15 -3.84
C ASP A 345 -26.01 -1.56 -2.44
N VAL A 346 -26.23 -0.25 -2.35
CA VAL A 346 -26.33 0.52 -1.10
C VAL A 346 -27.78 0.68 -0.68
N ASP A 347 -28.05 0.40 0.59
CA ASP A 347 -29.31 0.71 1.25
C ASP A 347 -29.05 1.63 2.45
N LEU A 348 -29.64 2.82 2.43
CA LEU A 348 -29.52 3.84 3.49
C LEU A 348 -30.63 3.71 4.55
N GLY A 349 -31.49 2.69 4.46
CA GLY A 349 -32.59 2.51 5.39
C GLY A 349 -33.51 3.75 5.46
N GLU A 350 -33.81 4.18 6.66
CA GLU A 350 -34.72 5.31 6.91
C GLU A 350 -34.15 6.66 6.44
N ALA A 351 -32.82 6.82 6.37
CA ALA A 351 -32.19 8.07 5.93
C ALA A 351 -32.49 8.39 4.46
N ALA A 352 -32.71 7.37 3.64
CA ALA A 352 -33.01 7.41 2.20
C ALA A 352 -32.02 8.21 1.33
N VAL A 353 -31.31 9.18 1.88
CA VAL A 353 -30.36 10.09 1.20
C VAL A 353 -29.19 10.41 2.13
N ALA A 354 -27.97 10.29 1.61
CA ALA A 354 -26.74 10.76 2.25
C ALA A 354 -26.12 11.89 1.41
N ARG A 355 -25.87 13.04 2.03
CA ARG A 355 -25.28 14.19 1.34
C ARG A 355 -23.75 14.13 1.38
N PRO A 356 -23.08 14.69 0.37
CA PRO A 356 -21.62 14.90 0.44
C PRO A 356 -21.22 15.64 1.73
N GLY A 357 -20.20 15.15 2.42
CA GLY A 357 -19.73 15.64 3.71
C GLY A 357 -20.42 14.99 4.93
N GLU A 358 -21.42 14.14 4.73
CA GLU A 358 -22.09 13.42 5.83
C GLU A 358 -21.47 12.06 6.09
N THR A 359 -21.46 11.66 7.37
CA THR A 359 -21.21 10.26 7.79
C THR A 359 -22.53 9.59 8.04
N VAL A 360 -22.78 8.45 7.39
CA VAL A 360 -24.04 7.72 7.45
C VAL A 360 -23.81 6.24 7.72
N ASP A 361 -24.76 5.61 8.38
CA ASP A 361 -24.84 4.16 8.46
C ASP A 361 -25.59 3.62 7.24
N MET A 362 -25.07 2.59 6.61
CA MET A 362 -25.69 1.94 5.45
C MET A 362 -25.51 0.43 5.48
N THR A 363 -26.39 -0.26 4.80
CA THR A 363 -26.25 -1.68 4.48
C THR A 363 -25.79 -1.83 3.04
N VAL A 364 -24.87 -2.75 2.79
CA VAL A 364 -24.33 -3.01 1.46
C VAL A 364 -24.54 -4.49 1.13
N GLU A 365 -25.02 -4.75 -0.08
CA GLU A 365 -25.10 -6.08 -0.67
C GLU A 365 -24.11 -6.19 -1.81
N LEU A 366 -23.03 -6.95 -1.64
CA LEU A 366 -21.97 -7.12 -2.65
C LEU A 366 -22.40 -8.11 -3.73
N GLY A 367 -21.94 -7.88 -4.96
CA GLY A 367 -22.20 -8.76 -6.11
C GLY A 367 -21.59 -10.15 -6.02
N ARG A 368 -20.66 -10.36 -5.09
CA ARG A 368 -20.02 -11.66 -4.84
C ARG A 368 -19.61 -11.82 -3.38
N ASP A 369 -19.41 -13.08 -2.97
CA ASP A 369 -18.86 -13.41 -1.66
C ASP A 369 -17.47 -12.80 -1.51
N THR A 370 -17.26 -12.12 -0.38
CA THR A 370 -16.03 -11.40 -0.06
C THR A 370 -15.68 -11.67 1.41
N PRO A 371 -14.41 -11.88 1.76
CA PRO A 371 -13.99 -12.02 3.15
C PRO A 371 -14.22 -10.70 3.90
N LEU A 372 -15.25 -10.68 4.74
CA LEU A 372 -15.67 -9.50 5.50
C LEU A 372 -15.44 -9.73 7.00
N GLU A 373 -15.05 -8.68 7.70
CA GLU A 373 -14.88 -8.68 9.16
C GLU A 373 -15.28 -7.32 9.73
N VAL A 374 -15.79 -7.31 10.96
CA VAL A 374 -16.07 -6.07 11.69
C VAL A 374 -14.79 -5.30 11.92
N GLY A 375 -14.81 -4.00 11.73
CA GLY A 375 -13.64 -3.12 11.83
C GLY A 375 -12.86 -2.98 10.52
N LEU A 376 -13.18 -3.74 9.48
CA LEU A 376 -12.50 -3.67 8.20
C LEU A 376 -12.81 -2.35 7.47
N GLY A 377 -11.76 -1.59 7.13
CA GLY A 377 -11.85 -0.37 6.33
C GLY A 377 -12.04 -0.68 4.85
N PHE A 378 -12.71 0.21 4.13
CA PHE A 378 -12.89 0.12 2.69
C PHE A 378 -13.09 1.49 2.05
N ALA A 379 -12.80 1.57 0.75
CA ALA A 379 -13.08 2.75 -0.07
C ALA A 379 -14.25 2.50 -1.02
N VAL A 380 -15.05 3.54 -1.28
CA VAL A 380 -16.16 3.55 -2.24
C VAL A 380 -15.76 4.38 -3.44
N ARG A 381 -15.90 3.83 -4.64
CA ARG A 381 -15.47 4.50 -5.88
C ARG A 381 -16.55 4.53 -6.96
N GLU A 382 -16.56 5.63 -7.73
CA GLU A 382 -17.44 5.83 -8.88
C GLU A 382 -16.67 6.58 -9.97
N GLY A 383 -16.74 6.11 -11.22
CA GLY A 383 -16.18 6.82 -12.38
C GLY A 383 -14.68 7.17 -12.23
N GLY A 384 -13.90 6.30 -11.61
CA GLY A 384 -12.47 6.53 -11.39
C GLY A 384 -12.12 7.42 -10.19
N ARG A 385 -13.08 7.92 -9.41
CA ARG A 385 -12.89 8.77 -8.23
C ARG A 385 -13.29 8.05 -6.94
N THR A 386 -12.62 8.36 -5.84
CA THR A 386 -13.05 7.98 -4.50
C THR A 386 -14.17 8.90 -4.07
N VAL A 387 -15.32 8.33 -3.74
CA VAL A 387 -16.55 9.07 -3.39
C VAL A 387 -17.01 8.82 -1.96
N GLY A 388 -16.34 7.92 -1.26
CA GLY A 388 -16.60 7.64 0.14
C GLY A 388 -15.59 6.67 0.70
N ALA A 389 -15.53 6.60 2.01
CA ALA A 389 -14.75 5.64 2.75
C ALA A 389 -15.49 5.25 4.02
N GLY A 390 -15.31 4.02 4.46
CA GLY A 390 -16.05 3.53 5.61
C GLY A 390 -15.42 2.34 6.28
N THR A 391 -16.07 1.93 7.37
CA THR A 391 -15.67 0.78 8.18
C THR A 391 -16.86 -0.15 8.37
N VAL A 392 -16.63 -1.44 8.25
CA VAL A 392 -17.64 -2.48 8.48
C VAL A 392 -18.02 -2.50 9.97
N THR A 393 -19.31 -2.39 10.26
CA THR A 393 -19.84 -2.37 11.63
C THR A 393 -20.50 -3.71 12.01
N SER A 394 -21.03 -4.45 11.03
CA SER A 394 -21.53 -5.81 11.20
C SER A 394 -21.47 -6.58 9.90
N VAL A 395 -21.37 -7.89 9.98
CA VAL A 395 -21.43 -8.83 8.85
C VAL A 395 -22.70 -9.66 9.01
N GLY A 396 -23.49 -9.74 7.93
CA GLY A 396 -24.80 -10.42 7.89
C GLY A 396 -24.75 -11.77 7.23
#